data_92a469beb68f90af7ed56ab1ce962bfb
#
_entry.id   92a469beb68f90af7ed56ab1ce962bfb
#
_cell.length_a   1.000
_cell.length_b   1.000
_cell.length_c   1.000
_cell.angle_alpha   90.00
_cell.angle_beta   90.00
_cell.angle_gamma   90.00
#
_symmetry.space_group_name_H-M   'P 1'
#
loop_
_entity.id
_entity.type
_entity.pdbx_description
1 polymer ?
#
loop_
_entity_poly.entity_id
_entity_poly.type
_entity_poly.pdbx_seq_one_letter_code
_entity_poly.pdbx_strand_id
1 'polypeptide(L)'
;MNNTLINGLRIIEILCHSERSMKLTDISNESGLVKSNVHRLLQALTAHNYVIRDERNGEYSASIKLWELGSAVLSKLDLRTHSEKWMDSLSQLTSQSSHLSVIDHMEVVYVHKIDSPNPICAYTQIGGRVPIYAVATGKVMLAYQSDVFIQRVANSLQQFTPNTITTPKKFLLEIDKIRKQGYAVNKGEWRDGVYGVAAPISDGSGSVIAAIGVSGPATGFKPRKIREYAQLLTQASSAITFALGGDKGYANLQRITHMW
;
A
#
# COMPACT_ATOMS: atom_id res chain seq x y z
N MET A 1 16.19 26.14 1.56
CA MET A 1 14.96 25.35 1.77
C MET A 1 14.13 25.98 2.89
N ASN A 2 12.79 26.00 2.79
CA ASN A 2 11.95 26.64 3.82
C ASN A 2 11.78 25.74 5.05
N ASN A 3 12.66 25.90 6.04
CA ASN A 3 12.66 25.09 7.27
C ASN A 3 11.34 25.18 8.07
N THR A 4 10.61 26.32 7.97
CA THR A 4 9.33 26.49 8.67
C THR A 4 8.27 25.54 8.14
N LEU A 5 8.16 25.39 6.81
CA LEU A 5 7.23 24.47 6.16
C LEU A 5 7.57 23.00 6.51
N ILE A 6 8.85 22.63 6.39
CA ILE A 6 9.32 21.27 6.69
C ILE A 6 9.01 20.90 8.14
N ASN A 7 9.28 21.81 9.07
CA ASN A 7 9.01 21.60 10.50
C ASN A 7 7.51 21.49 10.79
N GLY A 8 6.66 22.25 10.08
CA GLY A 8 5.20 22.15 10.18
C GLY A 8 4.69 20.80 9.71
N LEU A 9 5.17 20.30 8.55
CA LEU A 9 4.84 18.97 8.02
C LEU A 9 5.27 17.87 9.00
N ARG A 10 6.47 17.96 9.56
CA ARG A 10 6.96 17.00 10.56
C ARG A 10 6.07 16.94 11.81
N ILE A 11 5.54 18.06 12.29
CA ILE A 11 4.60 18.08 13.42
C ILE A 11 3.29 17.37 13.04
N ILE A 12 2.77 17.58 11.81
CA ILE A 12 1.58 16.88 11.32
C ILE A 12 1.83 15.37 11.32
N GLU A 13 2.97 14.92 10.79
CA GLU A 13 3.33 13.50 10.74
C GLU A 13 3.40 12.88 12.15
N ILE A 14 4.04 13.54 13.12
CA ILE A 14 4.11 13.10 14.51
C ILE A 14 2.68 12.91 15.08
N LEU A 15 1.82 13.92 14.92
CA LEU A 15 0.45 13.87 15.45
C LEU A 15 -0.42 12.83 14.77
N CYS A 16 -0.22 12.57 13.47
CA CYS A 16 -0.96 11.53 12.74
C CYS A 16 -0.57 10.11 13.17
N HIS A 17 0.69 9.88 13.58
CA HIS A 17 1.16 8.57 14.03
C HIS A 17 0.98 8.34 15.53
N SER A 18 0.62 9.38 16.28
CA SER A 18 0.36 9.26 17.72
C SER A 18 -1.01 8.64 17.99
N GLU A 19 -1.07 7.60 18.84
CA GLU A 19 -2.31 7.00 19.29
C GLU A 19 -3.12 7.90 20.25
N ARG A 20 -2.49 8.96 20.77
CA ARG A 20 -3.07 9.86 21.78
C ARG A 20 -2.79 11.31 21.42
N SER A 21 -3.60 12.21 21.97
CA SER A 21 -3.26 13.64 21.99
C SER A 21 -1.93 13.88 22.72
N MET A 22 -1.16 14.86 22.28
CA MET A 22 0.19 15.13 22.77
C MET A 22 0.29 16.53 23.38
N LYS A 23 1.06 16.66 24.45
CA LYS A 23 1.45 17.97 25.00
C LYS A 23 2.51 18.62 24.11
N LEU A 24 2.57 19.93 24.12
CA LEU A 24 3.61 20.71 23.41
C LEU A 24 5.03 20.22 23.74
N THR A 25 5.27 19.83 24.99
CA THR A 25 6.57 19.31 25.44
C THR A 25 6.96 18.02 24.74
N ASP A 26 6.00 17.13 24.55
CA ASP A 26 6.22 15.80 23.95
C ASP A 26 6.47 15.95 22.45
N ILE A 27 5.70 16.81 21.78
CA ILE A 27 5.91 17.18 20.37
C ILE A 27 7.29 17.84 20.18
N SER A 28 7.71 18.71 21.11
CA SER A 28 9.03 19.34 21.10
C SER A 28 10.16 18.29 21.19
N ASN A 29 10.03 17.34 22.11
CA ASN A 29 11.01 16.27 22.29
C ASN A 29 11.09 15.36 21.05
N GLU A 30 9.95 14.94 20.51
CA GLU A 30 9.90 14.02 19.37
C GLU A 30 10.33 14.68 18.05
N SER A 31 9.95 15.95 17.85
CA SER A 31 10.36 16.71 16.67
C SER A 31 11.82 17.19 16.72
N GLY A 32 12.43 17.25 17.91
CA GLY A 32 13.74 17.87 18.12
C GLY A 32 13.75 19.40 17.97
N LEU A 33 12.58 20.04 17.97
CA LEU A 33 12.43 21.48 17.84
C LEU A 33 12.30 22.15 19.20
N VAL A 34 12.80 23.38 19.33
CA VAL A 34 12.61 24.19 20.55
C VAL A 34 11.14 24.55 20.75
N LYS A 35 10.67 24.56 22.00
CA LYS A 35 9.25 24.75 22.37
C LYS A 35 8.61 26.01 21.77
N SER A 36 9.32 27.13 21.67
CA SER A 36 8.81 28.36 21.06
C SER A 36 8.49 28.20 19.56
N ASN A 37 9.30 27.43 18.85
CA ASN A 37 9.06 27.14 17.42
C ASN A 37 7.87 26.19 17.26
N VAL A 38 7.81 25.11 18.06
CA VAL A 38 6.66 24.17 18.08
C VAL A 38 5.37 24.93 18.38
N HIS A 39 5.35 25.80 19.38
CA HIS A 39 4.17 26.59 19.74
C HIS A 39 3.67 27.45 18.57
N ARG A 40 4.58 28.17 17.88
CA ARG A 40 4.24 29.00 16.73
C ARG A 40 3.69 28.17 15.56
N LEU A 41 4.28 27.00 15.30
CA LEU A 41 3.82 26.09 14.25
C LEU A 41 2.45 25.49 14.58
N LEU A 42 2.23 25.05 15.82
CA LEU A 42 0.94 24.54 16.28
C LEU A 42 -0.14 25.62 16.21
N GLN A 43 0.13 26.86 16.56
CA GLN A 43 -0.82 27.97 16.37
C GLN A 43 -1.24 28.12 14.90
N ALA A 44 -0.28 28.12 13.98
CA ALA A 44 -0.58 28.21 12.55
C ALA A 44 -1.40 27.00 12.06
N LEU A 45 -1.02 25.77 12.44
CA LEU A 45 -1.72 24.55 12.06
C LEU A 45 -3.15 24.48 12.63
N THR A 46 -3.35 24.97 13.86
CA THR A 46 -4.67 25.05 14.49
C THR A 46 -5.53 26.12 13.82
N ALA A 47 -4.97 27.29 13.52
CA ALA A 47 -5.69 28.36 12.81
C ALA A 47 -6.18 27.93 11.42
N HIS A 48 -5.51 26.98 10.78
CA HIS A 48 -5.89 26.41 9.49
C HIS A 48 -6.59 25.04 9.59
N ASN A 49 -6.99 24.63 10.80
CA ASN A 49 -7.72 23.38 11.08
C ASN A 49 -6.98 22.08 10.71
N TYR A 50 -5.66 22.06 10.60
CA TYR A 50 -4.86 20.85 10.45
C TYR A 50 -4.62 20.10 11.75
N VAL A 51 -4.64 20.85 12.86
CA VAL A 51 -4.43 20.37 14.23
C VAL A 51 -5.59 20.88 15.09
N ILE A 52 -6.03 20.07 16.05
CA ILE A 52 -6.99 20.43 17.08
C ILE A 52 -6.25 20.58 18.39
N ARG A 53 -6.57 21.61 19.17
CA ARG A 53 -6.14 21.77 20.55
C ARG A 53 -7.34 21.51 21.45
N ASP A 54 -7.22 20.58 22.38
CA ASP A 54 -8.20 20.41 23.45
C ASP A 54 -8.00 21.52 24.50
N GLU A 55 -8.99 22.37 24.66
CA GLU A 55 -8.93 23.52 25.59
C GLU A 55 -8.91 23.09 27.07
N ARG A 56 -9.36 21.87 27.38
CA ARG A 56 -9.44 21.36 28.76
C ARG A 56 -8.08 20.92 29.29
N ASN A 57 -7.26 20.28 28.47
CA ASN A 57 -5.95 19.74 28.87
C ASN A 57 -4.77 20.36 28.13
N GLY A 58 -5.04 21.19 27.10
CA GLY A 58 -4.03 21.87 26.29
C GLY A 58 -3.25 20.98 25.36
N GLU A 59 -3.73 19.77 25.11
CA GLU A 59 -3.12 18.79 24.21
C GLU A 59 -3.52 19.00 22.75
N TYR A 60 -2.70 18.48 21.85
CA TYR A 60 -2.85 18.61 20.40
C TYR A 60 -3.05 17.26 19.74
N SER A 61 -3.92 17.21 18.75
CA SER A 61 -4.15 16.03 17.91
C SER A 61 -4.31 16.42 16.44
N ALA A 62 -4.08 15.47 15.53
CA ALA A 62 -4.38 15.62 14.11
C ALA A 62 -5.89 15.85 13.90
N SER A 63 -6.27 16.72 12.96
CA SER A 63 -7.68 16.97 12.68
C SER A 63 -8.21 16.07 11.55
N ILE A 64 -9.54 15.93 11.48
CA ILE A 64 -10.25 15.21 10.42
C ILE A 64 -9.98 15.80 9.02
N LYS A 65 -9.57 17.06 8.93
CA LYS A 65 -9.21 17.72 7.66
C LYS A 65 -8.10 16.97 6.92
N LEU A 66 -7.16 16.37 7.62
CA LEU A 66 -6.11 15.56 7.00
C LEU A 66 -6.66 14.32 6.31
N TRP A 67 -7.67 13.69 6.91
CA TRP A 67 -8.40 12.58 6.28
C TRP A 67 -9.20 13.05 5.07
N GLU A 68 -9.89 14.20 5.13
CA GLU A 68 -10.61 14.80 4.00
C GLU A 68 -9.69 15.03 2.81
N LEU A 69 -8.51 15.60 3.03
CA LEU A 69 -7.51 15.84 1.98
C LEU A 69 -6.98 14.54 1.39
N GLY A 70 -6.67 13.55 2.23
CA GLY A 70 -6.25 12.23 1.78
C GLY A 70 -7.34 11.54 0.96
N SER A 71 -8.60 11.60 1.40
CA SER A 71 -9.75 11.05 0.68
C SER A 71 -9.98 11.74 -0.67
N ALA A 72 -9.80 13.07 -0.74
CA ALA A 72 -9.90 13.82 -2.00
C ALA A 72 -8.80 13.44 -3.02
N VAL A 73 -7.63 13.04 -2.55
CA VAL A 73 -6.58 12.48 -3.42
C VAL A 73 -6.97 11.10 -3.92
N LEU A 74 -7.48 10.23 -3.03
CA LEU A 74 -7.90 8.87 -3.38
C LEU A 74 -9.12 8.83 -4.30
N SER A 75 -10.09 9.75 -4.11
CA SER A 75 -11.28 9.80 -4.96
C SER A 75 -10.99 10.16 -6.41
N LYS A 76 -9.91 10.91 -6.67
CA LYS A 76 -9.48 11.21 -8.05
C LYS A 76 -8.94 9.98 -8.80
N LEU A 77 -8.58 8.92 -8.08
CA LEU A 77 -8.07 7.71 -8.69
C LEU A 77 -9.18 6.74 -9.14
N ASP A 78 -10.43 6.95 -8.68
CA ASP A 78 -11.60 6.05 -8.89
C ASP A 78 -11.30 4.54 -8.58
N LEU A 79 -10.03 4.30 -8.27
CA LEU A 79 -9.42 2.99 -8.10
C LEU A 79 -10.05 2.22 -6.93
N ARG A 80 -10.31 2.90 -5.81
CA ARG A 80 -10.89 2.26 -4.62
C ARG A 80 -12.31 1.79 -4.89
N THR A 81 -13.14 2.66 -5.46
CA THR A 81 -14.55 2.37 -5.78
C THR A 81 -14.68 1.17 -6.72
N HIS A 82 -13.85 1.13 -7.78
CA HIS A 82 -13.86 0.02 -8.72
C HIS A 82 -13.27 -1.28 -8.17
N SER A 83 -12.44 -1.20 -7.10
CA SER A 83 -11.77 -2.37 -6.52
C SER A 83 -12.53 -3.02 -5.37
N GLU A 84 -13.36 -2.29 -4.63
CA GLU A 84 -13.95 -2.72 -3.36
C GLU A 84 -14.71 -4.04 -3.47
N LYS A 85 -15.63 -4.14 -4.41
CA LYS A 85 -16.40 -5.38 -4.69
C LYS A 85 -15.49 -6.58 -4.96
N TRP A 86 -14.41 -6.39 -5.72
CA TRP A 86 -13.48 -7.46 -6.06
C TRP A 86 -12.62 -7.86 -4.86
N MET A 87 -12.24 -6.90 -4.03
CA MET A 87 -11.48 -7.15 -2.80
C MET A 87 -12.31 -7.93 -1.78
N ASP A 88 -13.61 -7.62 -1.63
CA ASP A 88 -14.53 -8.39 -0.80
C ASP A 88 -14.64 -9.83 -1.26
N SER A 89 -14.90 -10.03 -2.55
CA SER A 89 -15.01 -11.36 -3.14
C SER A 89 -13.70 -12.16 -2.98
N LEU A 90 -12.54 -11.54 -3.20
CA LEU A 90 -11.24 -12.18 -3.00
C LEU A 90 -11.03 -12.59 -1.54
N SER A 91 -11.38 -11.72 -0.57
CA SER A 91 -11.25 -12.04 0.85
C SER A 91 -12.13 -13.23 1.23
N GLN A 92 -13.37 -13.27 0.75
CA GLN A 92 -14.30 -14.39 1.00
C GLN A 92 -13.85 -15.70 0.36
N LEU A 93 -13.51 -15.69 -0.95
CA LEU A 93 -13.13 -16.88 -1.71
C LEU A 93 -11.80 -17.49 -1.25
N THR A 94 -10.85 -16.64 -0.84
CA THR A 94 -9.51 -17.08 -0.44
C THR A 94 -9.39 -17.28 1.06
N SER A 95 -10.28 -16.70 1.86
CA SER A 95 -10.16 -16.59 3.32
C SER A 95 -8.83 -15.91 3.73
N GLN A 96 -8.32 -14.99 2.88
CA GLN A 96 -7.11 -14.20 3.13
C GLN A 96 -7.45 -12.71 3.13
N SER A 97 -6.60 -11.88 3.76
CA SER A 97 -6.75 -10.43 3.64
C SER A 97 -6.46 -9.97 2.22
N SER A 98 -7.31 -9.10 1.66
CA SER A 98 -7.08 -8.49 0.35
C SER A 98 -6.57 -7.06 0.48
N HIS A 99 -5.71 -6.64 -0.45
CA HIS A 99 -5.02 -5.35 -0.42
C HIS A 99 -5.04 -4.69 -1.78
N LEU A 100 -5.23 -3.37 -1.77
CA LEU A 100 -5.02 -2.50 -2.90
C LEU A 100 -3.83 -1.59 -2.62
N SER A 101 -2.90 -1.51 -3.55
CA SER A 101 -1.61 -0.84 -3.33
C SER A 101 -1.21 0.00 -4.53
N VAL A 102 -0.49 1.07 -4.26
CA VAL A 102 0.15 1.93 -5.26
C VAL A 102 1.65 2.05 -4.98
N ILE A 103 2.42 2.48 -5.99
CA ILE A 103 3.84 2.82 -5.82
C ILE A 103 3.96 4.27 -5.37
N ASP A 104 4.77 4.50 -4.37
CA ASP A 104 5.28 5.81 -4.02
C ASP A 104 6.80 5.71 -3.80
N HIS A 105 7.59 6.28 -4.71
CA HIS A 105 9.05 6.13 -4.76
C HIS A 105 9.49 4.67 -4.82
N MET A 106 10.25 4.19 -3.86
CA MET A 106 10.73 2.80 -3.78
C MET A 106 9.94 1.96 -2.77
N GLU A 107 8.72 2.39 -2.46
CA GLU A 107 7.83 1.76 -1.50
C GLU A 107 6.46 1.48 -2.12
N VAL A 108 5.77 0.56 -1.51
CA VAL A 108 4.34 0.32 -1.71
C VAL A 108 3.58 1.02 -0.60
N VAL A 109 2.51 1.71 -0.96
CA VAL A 109 1.53 2.26 -0.02
C VAL A 109 0.22 1.48 -0.16
N TYR A 110 -0.30 0.96 0.95
CA TYR A 110 -1.60 0.31 0.99
C TYR A 110 -2.71 1.36 1.03
N VAL A 111 -3.50 1.48 -0.06
CA VAL A 111 -4.57 2.48 -0.18
C VAL A 111 -5.95 1.94 0.23
N HIS A 112 -6.11 0.62 0.22
CA HIS A 112 -7.30 -0.06 0.75
C HIS A 112 -6.96 -1.47 1.23
N LYS A 113 -7.76 -1.99 2.18
CA LYS A 113 -7.59 -3.31 2.78
C LYS A 113 -8.96 -3.85 3.17
N ILE A 114 -9.14 -5.15 2.98
CA ILE A 114 -10.24 -5.92 3.57
C ILE A 114 -9.61 -7.07 4.35
N ASP A 115 -9.96 -7.14 5.63
CA ASP A 115 -9.40 -8.14 6.52
C ASP A 115 -9.94 -9.54 6.22
N SER A 116 -9.09 -10.54 6.41
CA SER A 116 -9.50 -11.93 6.39
C SER A 116 -10.54 -12.20 7.48
N PRO A 117 -11.54 -13.07 7.21
CA PRO A 117 -12.42 -13.57 8.26
C PRO A 117 -11.69 -14.44 9.31
N ASN A 118 -10.46 -14.86 9.02
CA ASN A 118 -9.61 -15.59 9.96
C ASN A 118 -8.93 -14.64 10.96
N PRO A 119 -8.86 -14.98 12.26
CA PRO A 119 -8.25 -14.11 13.28
C PRO A 119 -6.73 -13.92 13.13
N ILE A 120 -6.06 -14.75 12.33
CA ILE A 120 -4.63 -14.61 12.02
C ILE A 120 -4.47 -13.80 10.75
N CYS A 121 -4.44 -12.48 10.88
CA CYS A 121 -4.33 -11.54 9.77
C CYS A 121 -2.88 -11.13 9.48
N ALA A 122 -2.59 -10.85 8.22
CA ALA A 122 -1.38 -10.12 7.87
C ALA A 122 -1.48 -8.68 8.40
N TYR A 123 -0.48 -8.25 9.17
CA TYR A 123 -0.41 -6.90 9.74
C TYR A 123 -0.12 -5.86 8.65
N THR A 124 -1.15 -5.48 7.90
CA THR A 124 -1.11 -4.35 6.97
C THR A 124 -2.10 -3.30 7.44
N GLN A 125 -1.71 -2.04 7.36
CA GLN A 125 -2.57 -0.89 7.68
C GLN A 125 -2.74 -0.04 6.41
N ILE A 126 -3.90 0.59 6.25
CA ILE A 126 -4.11 1.60 5.22
C ILE A 126 -3.15 2.76 5.51
N GLY A 127 -2.45 3.26 4.47
CA GLY A 127 -1.36 4.22 4.59
C GLY A 127 -0.01 3.60 4.99
N GLY A 128 0.03 2.32 5.37
CA GLY A 128 1.28 1.62 5.69
C GLY A 128 2.19 1.50 4.47
N ARG A 129 3.50 1.63 4.71
CA ARG A 129 4.55 1.59 3.70
C ARG A 129 5.43 0.36 3.86
N VAL A 130 5.79 -0.25 2.75
CA VAL A 130 6.67 -1.43 2.72
C VAL A 130 7.60 -1.39 1.51
N PRO A 131 8.81 -1.98 1.59
CA PRO A 131 9.74 -2.02 0.47
C PRO A 131 9.12 -2.69 -0.75
N ILE A 132 9.21 -2.03 -1.91
CA ILE A 132 8.56 -2.44 -3.15
C ILE A 132 8.98 -3.84 -3.62
N TYR A 133 10.21 -4.26 -3.34
CA TYR A 133 10.76 -5.55 -3.79
C TYR A 133 10.43 -6.73 -2.87
N ALA A 134 9.95 -6.48 -1.65
CA ALA A 134 9.76 -7.52 -0.63
C ALA A 134 8.30 -7.97 -0.45
N VAL A 135 7.36 -7.43 -1.22
CA VAL A 135 5.94 -7.80 -1.18
C VAL A 135 5.39 -8.11 -2.58
N ALA A 136 4.37 -8.96 -2.67
CA ALA A 136 3.82 -9.39 -3.96
C ALA A 136 3.26 -8.20 -4.78
N THR A 137 2.49 -7.29 -4.14
CA THR A 137 1.94 -6.10 -4.80
C THR A 137 3.04 -5.19 -5.33
N GLY A 138 4.13 -5.01 -4.60
CA GLY A 138 5.29 -4.23 -5.04
C GLY A 138 6.02 -4.87 -6.22
N LYS A 139 6.35 -6.15 -6.12
CA LYS A 139 7.05 -6.87 -7.17
C LYS A 139 6.27 -6.88 -8.49
N VAL A 140 4.95 -7.06 -8.45
CA VAL A 140 4.14 -7.07 -9.67
C VAL A 140 4.05 -5.70 -10.31
N MET A 141 3.91 -4.61 -9.55
CA MET A 141 3.93 -3.26 -10.11
C MET A 141 5.30 -2.91 -10.68
N LEU A 142 6.36 -3.27 -9.95
CA LEU A 142 7.74 -3.01 -10.34
C LEU A 142 8.12 -3.69 -11.66
N ALA A 143 7.58 -4.88 -11.92
CA ALA A 143 7.82 -5.61 -13.16
C ALA A 143 7.43 -4.83 -14.44
N TYR A 144 6.55 -3.84 -14.32
CA TYR A 144 6.10 -3.01 -15.43
C TYR A 144 6.64 -1.56 -15.39
N GLN A 145 7.57 -1.28 -14.49
CA GLN A 145 8.28 0.00 -14.45
C GLN A 145 9.44 0.03 -15.44
N SER A 146 10.03 1.23 -15.63
CA SER A 146 11.20 1.40 -16.48
C SER A 146 12.39 0.58 -15.96
N ASP A 147 13.21 0.08 -16.87
CA ASP A 147 14.42 -0.69 -16.51
C ASP A 147 15.38 0.12 -15.64
N VAL A 148 15.44 1.46 -15.82
CA VAL A 148 16.22 2.36 -14.97
C VAL A 148 15.74 2.31 -13.52
N PHE A 149 14.42 2.32 -13.31
CA PHE A 149 13.85 2.23 -11.96
C PHE A 149 14.07 0.84 -11.34
N ILE A 150 13.87 -0.22 -12.12
CA ILE A 150 14.13 -1.60 -11.69
C ILE A 150 15.60 -1.79 -11.26
N GLN A 151 16.54 -1.27 -12.03
CA GLN A 151 17.98 -1.33 -11.70
C GLN A 151 18.30 -0.52 -10.43
N ARG A 152 17.68 0.63 -10.23
CA ARG A 152 17.83 1.41 -8.99
C ARG A 152 17.39 0.59 -7.78
N VAL A 153 16.23 -0.08 -7.86
CA VAL A 153 15.75 -0.97 -6.79
C VAL A 153 16.71 -2.16 -6.61
N ALA A 154 17.15 -2.79 -7.69
CA ALA A 154 18.09 -3.93 -7.63
C ALA A 154 19.41 -3.60 -6.91
N ASN A 155 19.86 -2.34 -6.97
CA ASN A 155 21.08 -1.87 -6.30
C ASN A 155 20.85 -1.44 -4.84
N SER A 156 19.60 -1.46 -4.33
CA SER A 156 19.23 -1.01 -2.98
C SER A 156 18.62 -2.10 -2.09
N LEU A 157 18.72 -3.37 -2.53
CA LEU A 157 18.13 -4.49 -1.82
C LEU A 157 18.71 -4.66 -0.41
N GLN A 158 17.83 -4.79 0.57
CA GLN A 158 18.18 -5.08 1.97
C GLN A 158 17.48 -6.37 2.42
N GLN A 159 18.08 -7.06 3.36
CA GLN A 159 17.52 -8.28 3.93
C GLN A 159 16.58 -7.97 5.09
N PHE A 160 15.34 -8.47 5.03
CA PHE A 160 14.36 -8.37 6.11
C PHE A 160 14.10 -9.72 6.78
N THR A 161 14.16 -10.78 5.97
CA THR A 161 14.02 -12.18 6.41
C THR A 161 15.05 -13.04 5.68
N PRO A 162 15.25 -14.30 6.09
CA PRO A 162 16.08 -15.24 5.33
C PRO A 162 15.59 -15.46 3.88
N ASN A 163 14.31 -15.20 3.61
CA ASN A 163 13.69 -15.40 2.29
C ASN A 163 13.78 -14.17 1.37
N THR A 164 14.22 -13.02 1.88
CA THR A 164 14.33 -11.79 1.08
C THR A 164 15.34 -11.98 -0.05
N ILE A 165 14.96 -11.59 -1.28
CA ILE A 165 15.87 -11.58 -2.41
C ILE A 165 16.84 -10.40 -2.25
N THR A 166 18.13 -10.67 -2.08
CA THR A 166 19.14 -9.66 -1.78
C THR A 166 20.18 -9.49 -2.91
N THR A 167 20.16 -10.34 -3.93
CA THR A 167 21.11 -10.24 -5.03
C THR A 167 20.46 -9.70 -6.30
N PRO A 168 21.02 -8.67 -6.96
CA PRO A 168 20.46 -8.08 -8.18
C PRO A 168 20.12 -9.12 -9.25
N LYS A 169 21.01 -10.08 -9.48
CA LYS A 169 20.77 -11.13 -10.48
C LYS A 169 19.52 -11.96 -10.20
N LYS A 170 19.31 -12.42 -8.96
CA LYS A 170 18.10 -13.19 -8.59
C LYS A 170 16.86 -12.33 -8.67
N PHE A 171 16.97 -11.06 -8.26
CA PHE A 171 15.88 -10.12 -8.31
C PHE A 171 15.42 -9.85 -9.75
N LEU A 172 16.32 -9.59 -10.69
CA LEU A 172 15.99 -9.38 -12.10
C LEU A 172 15.34 -10.63 -12.72
N LEU A 173 15.82 -11.83 -12.40
CA LEU A 173 15.18 -13.08 -12.83
C LEU A 173 13.73 -13.23 -12.28
N GLU A 174 13.50 -12.81 -11.04
CA GLU A 174 12.14 -12.81 -10.48
C GLU A 174 11.25 -11.80 -11.20
N ILE A 175 11.75 -10.60 -11.53
CA ILE A 175 11.02 -9.60 -12.32
C ILE A 175 10.65 -10.13 -13.70
N ASP A 176 11.58 -10.76 -14.41
CA ASP A 176 11.33 -11.37 -15.73
C ASP A 176 10.30 -12.49 -15.66
N LYS A 177 10.34 -13.30 -14.59
CA LYS A 177 9.35 -14.33 -14.34
C LYS A 177 7.96 -13.72 -14.12
N ILE A 178 7.86 -12.64 -13.33
CA ILE A 178 6.60 -11.94 -13.07
C ILE A 178 6.03 -11.36 -14.37
N ARG A 179 6.85 -10.74 -15.22
CA ARG A 179 6.42 -10.25 -16.55
C ARG A 179 5.80 -11.36 -17.42
N LYS A 180 6.40 -12.55 -17.41
CA LYS A 180 5.93 -13.70 -18.21
C LYS A 180 4.64 -14.31 -17.69
N GLN A 181 4.49 -14.40 -16.36
CA GLN A 181 3.33 -15.07 -15.76
C GLN A 181 2.16 -14.12 -15.40
N GLY A 182 2.38 -12.79 -15.37
CA GLY A 182 1.37 -11.77 -15.11
C GLY A 182 0.96 -11.59 -13.65
N TYR A 183 1.61 -12.27 -12.71
CA TYR A 183 1.37 -12.13 -11.27
C TYR A 183 2.66 -12.32 -10.48
N ALA A 184 2.68 -11.82 -9.25
CA ALA A 184 3.81 -12.00 -8.33
C ALA A 184 3.42 -12.81 -7.09
N VAL A 185 4.41 -13.49 -6.51
CA VAL A 185 4.26 -14.26 -5.27
C VAL A 185 5.31 -13.77 -4.26
N ASN A 186 4.88 -13.48 -3.04
CA ASN A 186 5.76 -13.27 -1.89
C ASN A 186 5.72 -14.51 -0.99
N LYS A 187 6.87 -15.00 -0.58
CA LYS A 187 7.02 -16.16 0.31
C LYS A 187 7.78 -15.80 1.59
N GLY A 188 7.26 -14.85 2.35
CA GLY A 188 7.87 -14.41 3.61
C GLY A 188 9.10 -13.51 3.40
N GLU A 189 9.15 -12.74 2.33
CA GLU A 189 10.29 -11.89 1.98
C GLU A 189 10.35 -10.59 2.81
N TRP A 190 9.19 -10.05 3.23
CA TRP A 190 9.09 -8.89 4.12
C TRP A 190 8.93 -9.29 5.59
N ARG A 191 8.02 -10.24 5.86
CA ARG A 191 7.78 -10.81 7.20
C ARG A 191 7.75 -12.31 7.10
N ASP A 192 8.51 -12.97 7.97
CA ASP A 192 8.54 -14.43 8.00
C ASP A 192 7.14 -15.00 8.26
N GLY A 193 6.84 -16.12 7.62
CA GLY A 193 5.52 -16.76 7.74
C GLY A 193 4.36 -16.06 7.03
N VAL A 194 4.54 -14.85 6.44
CA VAL A 194 3.51 -14.13 5.68
C VAL A 194 3.74 -14.28 4.19
N TYR A 195 2.81 -14.91 3.51
CA TYR A 195 2.83 -15.11 2.06
C TYR A 195 1.78 -14.24 1.38
N GLY A 196 1.98 -13.95 0.10
CA GLY A 196 1.03 -13.18 -0.70
C GLY A 196 1.13 -13.46 -2.18
N VAL A 197 0.04 -13.20 -2.90
CA VAL A 197 -0.05 -13.22 -4.36
C VAL A 197 -0.68 -11.91 -4.81
N ALA A 198 -0.24 -11.35 -5.94
CA ALA A 198 -0.77 -10.09 -6.46
C ALA A 198 -0.78 -10.04 -7.98
N ALA A 199 -1.74 -9.29 -8.53
CA ALA A 199 -1.87 -8.98 -9.96
C ALA A 199 -1.85 -7.46 -10.19
N PRO A 200 -1.33 -6.98 -11.35
CA PRO A 200 -1.19 -5.56 -11.66
C PRO A 200 -2.52 -4.98 -12.14
N ILE A 201 -2.83 -3.75 -11.80
CA ILE A 201 -3.96 -2.97 -12.34
C ILE A 201 -3.40 -1.87 -13.23
N SER A 202 -3.92 -1.76 -14.46
CA SER A 202 -3.54 -0.72 -15.42
C SER A 202 -4.67 0.30 -15.60
N ASP A 203 -4.30 1.49 -16.05
CA ASP A 203 -5.24 2.53 -16.51
C ASP A 203 -5.53 2.45 -18.03
N GLY A 204 -6.29 3.43 -18.55
CA GLY A 204 -6.62 3.55 -19.97
C GLY A 204 -5.42 3.76 -20.90
N SER A 205 -4.26 4.16 -20.39
CA SER A 205 -3.01 4.26 -21.16
C SER A 205 -2.26 2.92 -21.26
N GLY A 206 -2.71 1.89 -20.52
CA GLY A 206 -2.00 0.62 -20.37
C GLY A 206 -0.88 0.65 -19.33
N SER A 207 -0.69 1.77 -18.64
CA SER A 207 0.30 1.90 -17.57
C SER A 207 -0.17 1.20 -16.30
N VAL A 208 0.70 0.41 -15.66
CA VAL A 208 0.39 -0.22 -14.36
C VAL A 208 0.46 0.84 -13.27
N ILE A 209 -0.70 1.18 -12.70
CA ILE A 209 -0.86 2.25 -11.70
C ILE A 209 -1.07 1.71 -10.28
N ALA A 210 -1.48 0.45 -10.14
CA ALA A 210 -1.78 -0.16 -8.86
C ALA A 210 -1.59 -1.69 -8.92
N ALA A 211 -1.76 -2.35 -7.77
CA ALA A 211 -1.87 -3.79 -7.70
C ALA A 211 -2.94 -4.21 -6.68
N ILE A 212 -3.65 -5.30 -7.00
CA ILE A 212 -4.52 -6.01 -6.08
C ILE A 212 -3.85 -7.30 -5.64
N GLY A 213 -3.94 -7.64 -4.37
CA GLY A 213 -3.31 -8.84 -3.83
C GLY A 213 -4.05 -9.44 -2.65
N VAL A 214 -3.71 -10.68 -2.34
CA VAL A 214 -4.12 -11.35 -1.11
C VAL A 214 -2.88 -11.76 -0.31
N SER A 215 -2.97 -11.68 1.02
CA SER A 215 -1.89 -12.12 1.90
C SER A 215 -2.42 -12.74 3.19
N GLY A 216 -1.61 -13.62 3.77
CA GLY A 216 -1.93 -14.32 5.00
C GLY A 216 -0.83 -15.30 5.43
N PRO A 217 -1.12 -16.19 6.42
CA PRO A 217 -0.16 -17.18 6.90
C PRO A 217 0.28 -18.13 5.80
N ALA A 218 1.56 -18.53 5.80
CA ALA A 218 2.16 -19.43 4.80
C ALA A 218 1.38 -20.75 4.64
N THR A 219 0.71 -21.23 5.69
CA THR A 219 -0.12 -22.45 5.68
C THR A 219 -1.27 -22.39 4.67
N GLY A 220 -1.78 -21.19 4.37
CA GLY A 220 -2.82 -20.94 3.37
C GLY A 220 -2.32 -20.89 1.91
N PHE A 221 -0.99 -20.88 1.70
CA PHE A 221 -0.39 -20.61 0.38
C PHE A 221 0.37 -21.83 -0.18
N LYS A 222 -0.26 -23.01 -0.13
CA LYS A 222 0.29 -24.20 -0.82
C LYS A 222 0.35 -23.97 -2.36
N PRO A 223 1.23 -24.67 -3.10
CA PRO A 223 1.42 -24.42 -4.54
C PRO A 223 0.13 -24.45 -5.39
N ARG A 224 -0.82 -25.32 -5.05
CA ARG A 224 -2.14 -25.37 -5.71
C ARG A 224 -2.95 -24.11 -5.41
N LYS A 225 -2.97 -23.66 -4.14
CA LYS A 225 -3.70 -22.47 -3.71
C LYS A 225 -3.10 -21.19 -4.30
N ILE A 226 -1.79 -21.09 -4.42
CA ILE A 226 -1.13 -19.95 -5.08
C ILE A 226 -1.61 -19.81 -6.53
N ARG A 227 -1.74 -20.92 -7.28
CA ARG A 227 -2.25 -20.89 -8.66
C ARG A 227 -3.72 -20.48 -8.73
N GLU A 228 -4.55 -21.00 -7.82
CA GLU A 228 -5.95 -20.61 -7.68
C GLU A 228 -6.10 -19.12 -7.36
N TYR A 229 -5.35 -18.60 -6.39
CA TYR A 229 -5.36 -17.18 -6.03
C TYR A 229 -4.86 -16.29 -7.17
N ALA A 230 -3.83 -16.72 -7.89
CA ALA A 230 -3.34 -15.99 -9.06
C ALA A 230 -4.40 -15.86 -10.15
N GLN A 231 -5.19 -16.91 -10.40
CA GLN A 231 -6.29 -16.86 -11.35
C GLN A 231 -7.38 -15.88 -10.92
N LEU A 232 -7.84 -15.95 -9.65
CA LEU A 232 -8.85 -15.04 -9.10
C LEU A 232 -8.37 -13.58 -9.16
N LEU A 233 -7.11 -13.34 -8.77
CA LEU A 233 -6.51 -12.01 -8.78
C LEU A 233 -6.37 -11.45 -10.20
N THR A 234 -5.99 -12.28 -11.19
CA THR A 234 -5.88 -11.84 -12.58
C THR A 234 -7.27 -11.47 -13.13
N GLN A 235 -8.31 -12.19 -12.78
CA GLN A 235 -9.69 -11.87 -13.16
C GLN A 235 -10.15 -10.54 -12.54
N ALA A 236 -9.97 -10.37 -11.23
CA ALA A 236 -10.30 -9.14 -10.53
C ALA A 236 -9.53 -7.94 -11.10
N SER A 237 -8.22 -8.11 -11.29
CA SER A 237 -7.34 -7.10 -11.89
C SER A 237 -7.80 -6.67 -13.28
N SER A 238 -8.15 -7.63 -14.14
CA SER A 238 -8.63 -7.35 -15.50
C SER A 238 -9.95 -6.58 -15.48
N ALA A 239 -10.88 -6.93 -14.59
CA ALA A 239 -12.15 -6.23 -14.46
C ALA A 239 -11.98 -4.80 -13.94
N ILE A 240 -11.09 -4.59 -12.96
CA ILE A 240 -10.76 -3.25 -12.45
C ILE A 240 -10.06 -2.42 -13.55
N THR A 241 -9.08 -3.00 -14.26
CA THR A 241 -8.40 -2.37 -15.39
C THR A 241 -9.38 -1.89 -16.45
N PHE A 242 -10.36 -2.74 -16.82
CA PHE A 242 -11.41 -2.37 -17.76
C PHE A 242 -12.28 -1.21 -17.25
N ALA A 243 -12.69 -1.25 -15.98
CA ALA A 243 -13.48 -0.18 -15.38
C ALA A 243 -12.72 1.18 -15.32
N LEU A 244 -11.39 1.14 -15.31
CA LEU A 244 -10.51 2.31 -15.38
C LEU A 244 -10.15 2.73 -16.82
N GLY A 245 -10.85 2.18 -17.83
CA GLY A 245 -10.66 2.52 -19.23
C GLY A 245 -9.51 1.75 -19.92
N GLY A 246 -8.89 0.78 -19.25
CA GLY A 246 -7.84 -0.05 -19.82
C GLY A 246 -8.42 -1.17 -20.72
N ASP A 247 -7.74 -1.47 -21.81
CA ASP A 247 -8.09 -2.54 -22.73
C ASP A 247 -7.31 -3.81 -22.41
N LYS A 248 -7.87 -4.72 -21.61
CA LYS A 248 -7.33 -6.08 -21.49
C LYS A 248 -8.42 -7.12 -21.41
N GLY A 249 -8.81 -7.62 -22.59
CA GLY A 249 -9.34 -8.95 -22.73
C GLY A 249 -10.69 -9.24 -22.06
N TYR A 250 -11.60 -8.26 -22.00
CA TYR A 250 -12.96 -8.43 -21.45
C TYR A 250 -13.73 -9.57 -22.13
N ALA A 251 -13.39 -9.94 -23.37
CA ALA A 251 -13.98 -11.06 -24.09
C ALA A 251 -13.84 -12.42 -23.38
N ASN A 252 -12.82 -12.58 -22.53
CA ASN A 252 -12.65 -13.79 -21.70
C ASN A 252 -13.37 -13.72 -20.35
N LEU A 253 -13.77 -12.54 -19.87
CA LEU A 253 -14.42 -12.37 -18.56
C LEU A 253 -15.92 -12.71 -18.60
N GLN A 254 -16.60 -12.55 -19.73
CA GLN A 254 -18.03 -12.92 -19.86
C GLN A 254 -18.31 -14.42 -19.65
N ARG A 255 -17.31 -15.29 -19.80
CA ARG A 255 -17.45 -16.72 -19.49
C ARG A 255 -17.38 -17.07 -18.01
N ILE A 256 -17.02 -16.12 -17.14
CA ILE A 256 -16.67 -16.37 -15.73
C ILE A 256 -17.60 -15.63 -14.75
N THR A 257 -18.51 -14.76 -15.24
CA THR A 257 -19.47 -14.00 -14.42
C THR A 257 -20.44 -14.88 -13.61
N HIS A 258 -20.45 -16.17 -13.79
CA HIS A 258 -21.26 -17.11 -13.01
C HIS A 258 -20.59 -17.62 -11.73
N MET A 259 -19.36 -17.18 -11.42
CA MET A 259 -18.62 -17.58 -10.22
C MET A 259 -18.47 -16.47 -9.16
N TRP A 260 -19.01 -15.26 -9.43
CA TRP A 260 -18.94 -14.08 -8.55
C TRP A 260 -20.31 -13.68 -8.02
#